data_90ad2ec11e801bb8f6da6ea4130e4715
#
_entry.id   90ad2ec11e801bb8f6da6ea4130e4715
#
_cell.length_a   1.000
_cell.length_b   1.000
_cell.length_c   1.000
_cell.angle_alpha   90.00
_cell.angle_beta   90.00
_cell.angle_gamma   90.00
#
_symmetry.space_group_name_H-M   'P 1'
#
loop_
_entity.id
_entity.type
_entity.pdbx_description
1 polymer ?
#
loop_
_entity_poly.entity_id
_entity_poly.type
_entity_poly.pdbx_seq_one_letter_code
_entity_poly.pdbx_strand_id
1 'polypeptide(L)'
;KKRKLPVSPNGRRIDVHNPKNWLPLQEAIDKYNPQIHSGIGFVLDDSGYTGIDIDNCLETPHKASSLKKWAIPLLDQIRGHYSEISPSGNGLKVWLKGDKPDWFNRTKLPIGDGAIEIHNHQYFTVTGQVIDPGHSETDGQARLDGICRHLLDQHPELFQEQKPQPTSSPVSTKPATDIN
;
A
#
# COMPACT_ATOMS: atom_id res chain seq x y z
N LYS A 1 10.52 -10.42 -6.48
CA LYS A 1 10.31 -9.73 -5.19
C LYS A 1 9.95 -10.79 -4.15
N LYS A 2 10.70 -10.94 -3.04
CA LYS A 2 10.32 -11.86 -1.96
C LYS A 2 9.00 -11.38 -1.36
N ARG A 3 8.02 -12.28 -1.24
CA ARG A 3 6.71 -11.95 -0.65
C ARG A 3 6.88 -11.78 0.86
N LYS A 4 6.47 -10.65 1.39
CA LYS A 4 6.36 -10.44 2.84
C LYS A 4 5.16 -11.24 3.33
N LEU A 5 5.36 -12.08 4.33
CA LEU A 5 4.30 -12.92 4.91
C LEU A 5 4.18 -12.59 6.39
N PRO A 6 2.94 -12.38 6.90
CA PRO A 6 2.72 -12.21 8.32
C PRO A 6 2.99 -13.54 9.05
N VAL A 7 3.74 -13.44 10.14
CA VAL A 7 4.10 -14.59 10.97
C VAL A 7 3.93 -14.25 12.45
N SER A 8 3.66 -15.28 13.24
CA SER A 8 3.65 -15.21 14.71
C SER A 8 5.06 -15.11 15.28
N PRO A 9 5.24 -14.81 16.58
CA PRO A 9 6.55 -14.75 17.22
C PRO A 9 7.44 -15.98 17.04
N ASN A 10 6.86 -17.14 16.82
CA ASN A 10 7.59 -18.39 16.56
C ASN A 10 7.78 -18.70 15.06
N GLY A 11 7.54 -17.72 14.18
CA GLY A 11 7.77 -17.83 12.74
C GLY A 11 6.68 -18.58 11.96
N ARG A 12 5.58 -18.99 12.59
CA ARG A 12 4.48 -19.66 11.89
C ARG A 12 3.62 -18.62 11.14
N ARG A 13 3.25 -18.93 9.90
CA ARG A 13 2.34 -18.10 9.13
C ARG A 13 0.99 -17.94 9.85
N ILE A 14 0.49 -16.71 9.86
CA ILE A 14 -0.77 -16.35 10.49
C ILE A 14 -1.71 -15.65 9.50
N ASP A 15 -2.98 -15.65 9.82
CA ASP A 15 -3.97 -14.77 9.21
C ASP A 15 -3.88 -13.38 9.87
N VAL A 16 -3.50 -12.38 9.09
CA VAL A 16 -3.33 -11.00 9.56
C VAL A 16 -4.66 -10.32 9.90
N HIS A 17 -5.77 -10.78 9.31
CA HIS A 17 -7.10 -10.22 9.57
C HIS A 17 -7.78 -10.79 10.80
N ASN A 18 -7.15 -11.78 11.46
CA ASN A 18 -7.67 -12.32 12.71
C ASN A 18 -7.06 -11.57 13.91
N PRO A 19 -7.86 -10.77 14.66
CA PRO A 19 -7.36 -9.98 15.79
C PRO A 19 -6.67 -10.79 16.90
N LYS A 20 -6.97 -12.10 17.00
CA LYS A 20 -6.31 -13.00 17.98
C LYS A 20 -4.82 -13.19 17.70
N ASN A 21 -4.37 -12.84 16.50
CA ASN A 21 -2.98 -12.90 16.09
C ASN A 21 -2.23 -11.58 16.31
N TRP A 22 -2.92 -10.50 16.70
CA TRP A 22 -2.29 -9.20 16.90
C TRP A 22 -1.66 -9.13 18.29
N LEU A 23 -0.57 -8.40 18.38
CA LEU A 23 0.14 -8.17 19.63
C LEU A 23 0.20 -6.66 19.90
N PRO A 24 0.13 -6.23 21.17
CA PRO A 24 0.54 -4.88 21.53
C PRO A 24 1.95 -4.59 21.06
N LEU A 25 2.25 -3.33 20.71
CA LEU A 25 3.53 -2.92 20.13
C LEU A 25 4.72 -3.38 20.99
N GLN A 26 4.66 -3.18 22.32
CA GLN A 26 5.75 -3.59 23.20
C GLN A 26 5.99 -5.08 23.16
N GLU A 27 4.92 -5.88 23.18
CA GLU A 27 5.02 -7.33 23.11
C GLU A 27 5.59 -7.80 21.76
N ALA A 28 5.21 -7.13 20.65
CA ALA A 28 5.77 -7.43 19.35
C ALA A 28 7.27 -7.10 19.28
N ILE A 29 7.71 -6.02 19.91
CA ILE A 29 9.13 -5.65 20.02
C ILE A 29 9.88 -6.68 20.86
N ASP A 30 9.36 -7.04 22.03
CA ASP A 30 10.02 -7.97 22.97
C ASP A 30 10.18 -9.38 22.37
N LYS A 31 9.23 -9.77 21.48
CA LYS A 31 9.23 -11.07 20.81
C LYS A 31 9.91 -11.06 19.43
N TYR A 32 10.38 -9.89 18.99
CA TYR A 32 11.08 -9.79 17.70
C TYR A 32 12.41 -10.52 17.75
N ASN A 33 12.61 -11.40 16.79
CA ASN A 33 13.87 -12.13 16.60
C ASN A 33 14.34 -11.97 15.14
N PRO A 34 15.46 -11.27 14.87
CA PRO A 34 15.94 -11.03 13.51
C PRO A 34 16.37 -12.28 12.74
N GLN A 35 16.55 -13.42 13.42
CA GLN A 35 16.83 -14.71 12.76
C GLN A 35 15.56 -15.33 12.16
N ILE A 36 14.38 -14.95 12.65
CA ILE A 36 13.08 -15.48 12.23
C ILE A 36 12.30 -14.42 11.46
N HIS A 37 12.33 -13.16 11.92
CA HIS A 37 11.49 -12.08 11.44
C HIS A 37 12.28 -11.08 10.62
N SER A 38 11.69 -10.60 9.52
CA SER A 38 12.27 -9.52 8.70
C SER A 38 11.89 -8.12 9.16
N GLY A 39 10.98 -8.00 10.14
CA GLY A 39 10.47 -6.73 10.65
C GLY A 39 9.15 -6.92 11.41
N ILE A 40 8.62 -5.81 11.88
CA ILE A 40 7.31 -5.72 12.53
C ILE A 40 6.31 -5.12 11.54
N GLY A 41 5.06 -5.56 11.60
CA GLY A 41 3.95 -5.01 10.82
C GLY A 41 2.92 -4.35 11.70
N PHE A 42 2.41 -3.19 11.27
CA PHE A 42 1.24 -2.53 11.82
C PHE A 42 0.00 -2.98 11.03
N VAL A 43 -1.03 -3.46 11.71
CA VAL A 43 -2.29 -3.87 11.09
C VAL A 43 -3.20 -2.66 10.98
N LEU A 44 -3.71 -2.41 9.77
CA LEU A 44 -4.62 -1.28 9.49
C LEU A 44 -6.06 -1.59 9.83
N ASP A 45 -6.45 -2.88 9.80
CA ASP A 45 -7.81 -3.33 10.10
C ASP A 45 -8.26 -2.77 11.46
N ASP A 46 -9.42 -2.11 11.49
CA ASP A 46 -10.04 -1.51 12.69
C ASP A 46 -9.12 -0.54 13.49
N SER A 47 -8.01 -0.10 12.90
CA SER A 47 -7.07 0.80 13.58
C SER A 47 -7.49 2.27 13.56
N GLY A 48 -8.43 2.64 12.68
CA GLY A 48 -8.77 4.04 12.38
C GLY A 48 -7.70 4.77 11.55
N TYR A 49 -6.75 4.02 10.97
CA TYR A 49 -5.73 4.56 10.08
C TYR A 49 -5.83 3.98 8.67
N THR A 50 -5.60 4.83 7.69
CA THR A 50 -5.35 4.44 6.30
C THR A 50 -3.86 4.55 6.00
N GLY A 51 -3.30 3.51 5.41
CA GLY A 51 -1.92 3.47 4.97
C GLY A 51 -1.79 3.82 3.49
N ILE A 52 -0.82 4.68 3.16
CA ILE A 52 -0.45 5.01 1.78
C ILE A 52 0.96 4.48 1.53
N ASP A 53 1.10 3.59 0.54
CA ASP A 53 2.40 3.09 0.07
C ASP A 53 2.75 3.76 -1.26
N ILE A 54 3.84 4.54 -1.28
CA ILE A 54 4.31 5.25 -2.47
C ILE A 54 5.55 4.51 -2.97
N ASP A 55 5.30 3.54 -3.85
CA ASP A 55 6.33 2.64 -4.38
C ASP A 55 7.23 3.35 -5.40
N ASN A 56 8.55 3.11 -5.29
CA ASN A 56 9.57 3.59 -6.24
C ASN A 56 9.58 5.11 -6.46
N CYS A 57 9.29 5.87 -5.41
CA CYS A 57 9.21 7.34 -5.45
C CYS A 57 10.55 8.05 -5.17
N LEU A 58 11.60 7.32 -4.79
CA LEU A 58 12.93 7.89 -4.51
C LEU A 58 13.92 7.62 -5.67
N GLU A 59 14.68 8.65 -6.08
CA GLU A 59 15.77 8.55 -7.06
C GLU A 59 16.98 7.80 -6.47
N THR A 60 17.25 8.07 -5.19
CA THR A 60 18.35 7.46 -4.46
C THR A 60 17.77 6.68 -3.28
N PRO A 61 18.03 5.36 -3.17
CA PRO A 61 17.54 4.56 -2.06
C PRO A 61 17.93 5.14 -0.70
N HIS A 62 17.01 5.06 0.26
CA HIS A 62 17.17 5.55 1.63
C HIS A 62 17.43 7.06 1.79
N LYS A 63 17.24 7.85 0.72
CA LYS A 63 17.42 9.30 0.76
C LYS A 63 16.08 10.00 0.52
N ALA A 64 15.37 10.34 1.59
CA ALA A 64 14.03 10.97 1.53
C ALA A 64 14.00 12.27 0.72
N SER A 65 15.10 13.05 0.69
CA SER A 65 15.20 14.28 -0.09
C SER A 65 15.34 14.07 -1.61
N SER A 66 15.44 12.81 -2.07
CA SER A 66 15.60 12.46 -3.48
C SER A 66 14.29 12.02 -4.14
N LEU A 67 13.19 12.72 -3.87
CA LEU A 67 11.89 12.41 -4.48
C LEU A 67 11.92 12.56 -6.00
N LYS A 68 11.33 11.61 -6.68
CA LYS A 68 11.04 11.70 -8.11
C LYS A 68 10.01 12.78 -8.39
N LYS A 69 10.10 13.43 -9.55
CA LYS A 69 9.25 14.56 -9.90
C LYS A 69 7.76 14.28 -9.77
N TRP A 70 7.32 13.08 -10.13
CA TRP A 70 5.91 12.71 -10.04
C TRP A 70 5.38 12.58 -8.60
N ALA A 71 6.28 12.32 -7.62
CA ALA A 71 5.91 12.14 -6.22
C ALA A 71 5.94 13.47 -5.41
N ILE A 72 6.58 14.51 -5.93
CA ILE A 72 6.73 15.79 -5.22
C ILE A 72 5.38 16.41 -4.81
N PRO A 73 4.33 16.47 -5.67
CA PRO A 73 3.05 17.06 -5.31
C PRO A 73 2.35 16.36 -4.14
N LEU A 74 2.65 15.07 -3.92
CA LEU A 74 2.08 14.30 -2.82
C LEU A 74 2.73 14.64 -1.48
N LEU A 75 4.00 15.03 -1.49
CA LEU A 75 4.74 15.31 -0.25
C LEU A 75 4.08 16.43 0.57
N ASP A 76 3.61 17.49 -0.08
CA ASP A 76 2.95 18.60 0.62
C ASP A 76 1.62 18.18 1.26
N GLN A 77 0.95 17.20 0.67
CA GLN A 77 -0.31 16.68 1.19
C GLN A 77 -0.15 15.71 2.36
N ILE A 78 0.99 15.01 2.43
CA ILE A 78 1.29 14.05 3.51
C ILE A 78 2.09 14.66 4.65
N ARG A 79 2.58 15.89 4.49
CA ARG A 79 3.38 16.59 5.52
C ARG A 79 2.61 16.73 6.82
N GLY A 80 3.31 16.49 7.95
CA GLY A 80 2.72 16.52 9.29
C GLY A 80 2.07 15.21 9.71
N HIS A 81 2.03 14.20 8.83
CA HIS A 81 1.58 12.85 9.16
C HIS A 81 2.76 11.88 9.24
N TYR A 82 2.64 10.87 10.10
CA TYR A 82 3.69 9.90 10.29
C TYR A 82 4.06 9.24 8.96
N SER A 83 5.33 9.34 8.63
CA SER A 83 5.87 8.75 7.42
C SER A 83 7.27 8.21 7.59
N GLU A 84 7.59 7.16 6.85
CA GLU A 84 8.89 6.50 6.89
C GLU A 84 9.32 5.99 5.51
N ILE A 85 10.60 5.72 5.36
CA ILE A 85 11.12 5.04 4.17
C ILE A 85 10.67 3.57 4.19
N SER A 86 10.17 3.09 3.06
CA SER A 86 9.72 1.71 2.92
C SER A 86 10.89 0.70 3.05
N PRO A 87 10.63 -0.57 3.38
CA PRO A 87 11.70 -1.58 3.55
C PRO A 87 12.58 -1.81 2.31
N SER A 88 12.12 -1.42 1.13
CA SER A 88 12.94 -1.50 -0.09
C SER A 88 13.96 -0.37 -0.21
N GLY A 89 13.81 0.69 0.59
CA GLY A 89 14.60 1.91 0.48
C GLY A 89 14.15 2.85 -0.65
N ASN A 90 13.30 2.43 -1.57
CA ASN A 90 12.94 3.17 -2.78
C ASN A 90 11.58 3.86 -2.72
N GLY A 91 10.84 3.69 -1.65
CA GLY A 91 9.48 4.20 -1.48
C GLY A 91 9.23 4.78 -0.11
N LEU A 92 8.05 5.32 0.07
CA LEU A 92 7.58 5.89 1.33
C LEU A 92 6.34 5.15 1.82
N LYS A 93 6.16 5.12 3.14
CA LYS A 93 4.94 4.70 3.80
C LYS A 93 4.42 5.81 4.67
N VAL A 94 3.12 6.05 4.59
CA VAL A 94 2.45 7.13 5.33
C VAL A 94 1.23 6.55 6.03
N TRP A 95 0.97 7.00 7.26
CA TRP A 95 -0.24 6.65 8.00
C TRP A 95 -1.03 7.93 8.27
N LEU A 96 -2.28 7.95 7.79
CA LEU A 96 -3.23 9.02 8.05
C LEU A 96 -4.39 8.49 8.90
N LYS A 97 -4.76 9.25 9.90
CA LYS A 97 -5.96 8.94 10.70
C LYS A 97 -7.20 9.25 9.87
N GLY A 98 -8.00 8.24 9.60
CA GLY A 98 -9.22 8.34 8.79
C GLY A 98 -9.43 7.11 7.93
N ASP A 99 -10.60 7.07 7.30
CA ASP A 99 -11.01 5.98 6.43
C ASP A 99 -10.85 6.36 4.96
N LYS A 100 -10.37 5.40 4.18
CA LYS A 100 -10.33 5.56 2.73
C LYS A 100 -11.76 5.80 2.21
N PRO A 101 -11.99 6.87 1.43
CA PRO A 101 -13.34 7.18 0.94
C PRO A 101 -13.91 6.05 0.08
N ASP A 102 -15.20 5.70 0.29
CA ASP A 102 -15.88 4.63 -0.45
C ASP A 102 -15.89 4.87 -1.97
N TRP A 103 -15.99 6.15 -2.38
CA TRP A 103 -15.97 6.53 -3.79
C TRP A 103 -14.59 6.31 -4.45
N PHE A 104 -13.51 6.19 -3.65
CA PHE A 104 -12.18 5.89 -4.16
C PHE A 104 -11.97 4.38 -4.25
N ASN A 105 -12.51 3.79 -5.31
CA ASN A 105 -12.60 2.34 -5.51
C ASN A 105 -11.31 1.66 -5.97
N ARG A 106 -10.19 2.39 -6.02
CA ARG A 106 -8.88 1.84 -6.37
C ARG A 106 -8.02 1.63 -5.14
N THR A 107 -7.26 0.55 -5.14
CA THR A 107 -6.24 0.27 -4.11
C THR A 107 -4.84 0.54 -4.62
N LYS A 108 -4.61 0.45 -5.94
CA LYS A 108 -3.31 0.66 -6.59
C LYS A 108 -3.46 1.48 -7.85
N LEU A 109 -2.64 2.53 -7.95
CA LEU A 109 -2.54 3.42 -9.09
C LEU A 109 -1.09 3.42 -9.59
N PRO A 110 -0.83 2.91 -10.81
CA PRO A 110 0.48 3.04 -11.43
C PRO A 110 0.69 4.50 -11.85
N ILE A 111 1.75 5.14 -11.36
CA ILE A 111 2.07 6.54 -11.67
C ILE A 111 3.57 6.66 -11.95
N GLY A 112 3.92 7.25 -13.07
CA GLY A 112 5.30 7.31 -13.52
C GLY A 112 5.91 5.91 -13.69
N ASP A 113 7.06 5.69 -13.07
CA ASP A 113 7.71 4.38 -13.00
C ASP A 113 7.48 3.67 -11.63
N GLY A 114 6.51 4.15 -10.85
CA GLY A 114 6.14 3.64 -9.55
C GLY A 114 4.65 3.36 -9.40
N ALA A 115 4.16 3.41 -8.18
CA ALA A 115 2.74 3.26 -7.87
C ALA A 115 2.40 3.90 -6.52
N ILE A 116 1.12 4.27 -6.38
CA ILE A 116 0.52 4.64 -5.10
C ILE A 116 -0.49 3.57 -4.73
N GLU A 117 -0.40 3.06 -3.51
CA GLU A 117 -1.38 2.12 -2.96
C GLU A 117 -2.02 2.74 -1.70
N ILE A 118 -3.35 2.69 -1.59
CA ILE A 118 -4.11 3.21 -0.46
C ILE A 118 -4.92 2.08 0.16
N HIS A 119 -4.63 1.77 1.42
CA HIS A 119 -5.18 0.63 2.13
C HIS A 119 -5.71 1.01 3.52
N ASN A 120 -6.88 0.53 3.86
CA ASN A 120 -7.46 0.54 5.22
C ASN A 120 -7.65 -0.88 5.79
N HIS A 121 -7.43 -1.91 4.97
CA HIS A 121 -7.50 -3.32 5.34
C HIS A 121 -6.24 -4.03 4.87
N GLN A 122 -5.21 -4.04 5.68
CA GLN A 122 -3.96 -4.74 5.39
C GLN A 122 -2.99 -4.54 6.56
N TYR A 123 -1.76 -5.04 6.43
CA TYR A 123 -0.68 -4.66 7.32
C TYR A 123 0.43 -3.93 6.55
N PHE A 124 1.02 -2.95 7.19
CA PHE A 124 2.22 -2.28 6.71
C PHE A 124 3.43 -2.68 7.53
N THR A 125 4.54 -3.01 6.86
CA THR A 125 5.80 -3.21 7.56
C THR A 125 6.30 -1.88 8.08
N VAL A 126 6.63 -1.81 9.36
CA VAL A 126 7.24 -0.65 10.02
C VAL A 126 8.75 -0.79 9.94
N THR A 127 9.45 0.26 9.52
CA THR A 127 10.91 0.27 9.37
C THR A 127 11.60 1.08 10.48
N GLY A 128 10.91 2.06 11.05
CA GLY A 128 11.49 3.04 11.95
C GLY A 128 12.43 4.05 11.28
N GLN A 129 12.56 4.01 9.93
CA GLN A 129 13.30 5.04 9.18
C GLN A 129 12.40 6.26 8.95
N VAL A 130 12.11 6.95 10.05
CA VAL A 130 11.14 8.04 10.11
C VAL A 130 11.61 9.23 9.29
N ILE A 131 10.71 9.78 8.46
CA ILE A 131 10.88 11.02 7.70
C ILE A 131 10.14 12.14 8.41
N ASP A 132 8.89 11.91 8.78
CA ASP A 132 8.04 12.81 9.55
C ASP A 132 7.43 12.03 10.73
N PRO A 133 7.67 12.45 11.97
CA PRO A 133 7.11 11.76 13.15
C PRO A 133 5.60 11.98 13.30
N GLY A 134 5.00 12.88 12.48
CA GLY A 134 3.60 13.27 12.58
C GLY A 134 3.35 14.27 13.71
N HIS A 135 2.62 15.32 13.39
CA HIS A 135 2.22 16.35 14.34
C HIS A 135 0.73 16.64 14.31
N SER A 136 0.05 16.19 13.25
CA SER A 136 -1.37 16.44 13.02
C SER A 136 -2.14 15.14 12.92
N GLU A 137 -2.93 14.84 13.96
CA GLU A 137 -3.91 13.77 13.91
C GLU A 137 -5.32 14.29 13.55
N THR A 138 -5.52 15.61 13.56
CA THR A 138 -6.84 16.25 13.52
C THR A 138 -7.38 16.45 12.11
N ASP A 139 -6.50 16.52 11.11
CA ASP A 139 -6.86 16.75 9.69
C ASP A 139 -6.64 15.53 8.78
N GLY A 140 -6.33 14.36 9.35
CA GLY A 140 -6.00 13.15 8.60
C GLY A 140 -7.07 12.76 7.58
N GLN A 141 -8.37 12.81 7.95
CA GLN A 141 -9.46 12.52 7.01
C GLN A 141 -9.51 13.53 5.86
N ALA A 142 -9.42 14.84 6.17
CA ALA A 142 -9.46 15.89 5.14
C ALA A 142 -8.26 15.77 4.17
N ARG A 143 -7.09 15.42 4.68
CA ARG A 143 -5.89 15.16 3.88
C ARG A 143 -6.06 13.93 2.99
N LEU A 144 -6.58 12.85 3.54
CA LEU A 144 -6.85 11.61 2.80
C LEU A 144 -7.84 11.86 1.65
N ASP A 145 -8.93 12.57 1.93
CA ASP A 145 -9.90 13.00 0.91
C ASP A 145 -9.26 13.87 -0.16
N GLY A 146 -8.40 14.81 0.24
CA GLY A 146 -7.64 15.66 -0.67
C GLY A 146 -6.70 14.89 -1.59
N ILE A 147 -5.95 13.93 -1.03
CA ILE A 147 -5.07 13.04 -1.79
C ILE A 147 -5.86 12.22 -2.80
N CYS A 148 -6.97 11.60 -2.36
CA CYS A 148 -7.82 10.80 -3.23
C CYS A 148 -8.43 11.62 -4.38
N ARG A 149 -8.88 12.85 -4.11
CA ARG A 149 -9.37 13.79 -5.14
C ARG A 149 -8.27 14.19 -6.10
N HIS A 150 -7.11 14.58 -5.57
CA HIS A 150 -5.96 14.94 -6.40
C HIS A 150 -5.57 13.80 -7.36
N LEU A 151 -5.52 12.57 -6.87
CA LEU A 151 -5.21 11.41 -7.70
C LEU A 151 -6.27 11.17 -8.79
N LEU A 152 -7.55 11.34 -8.46
CA LEU A 152 -8.64 11.23 -9.44
C LEU A 152 -8.56 12.32 -10.51
N ASP A 153 -8.28 13.57 -10.10
CA ASP A 153 -8.23 14.73 -11.01
C ASP A 153 -7.00 14.66 -11.94
N GLN A 154 -5.86 14.19 -11.44
CA GLN A 154 -4.62 14.08 -12.25
C GLN A 154 -4.59 12.83 -13.13
N HIS A 155 -5.33 11.78 -12.77
CA HIS A 155 -5.29 10.47 -13.42
C HIS A 155 -6.70 9.90 -13.66
N PRO A 156 -7.63 10.65 -14.27
CA PRO A 156 -9.01 10.20 -14.46
C PRO A 156 -9.11 8.90 -15.28
N GLU A 157 -8.13 8.63 -16.15
CA GLU A 157 -8.04 7.42 -16.96
C GLU A 157 -7.89 6.15 -16.11
N LEU A 158 -7.31 6.26 -14.92
CA LEU A 158 -7.12 5.13 -14.00
C LEU A 158 -8.41 4.74 -13.28
N PHE A 159 -9.43 5.60 -13.32
CA PHE A 159 -10.73 5.39 -12.64
C PHE A 159 -11.87 5.01 -13.60
N GLN A 160 -11.63 5.07 -14.91
CA GLN A 160 -12.59 4.58 -15.90
C GLN A 160 -12.68 3.07 -15.79
N GLU A 161 -13.90 2.53 -15.79
CA GLU A 161 -14.13 1.10 -15.89
C GLU A 161 -13.56 0.60 -17.23
N GLN A 162 -12.65 -0.36 -17.18
CA GLN A 162 -12.24 -1.06 -18.40
C GLN A 162 -13.48 -1.76 -18.94
N LYS A 163 -14.01 -1.29 -20.08
CA LYS A 163 -15.04 -2.05 -20.81
C LYS A 163 -14.49 -3.46 -21.04
N PRO A 164 -15.27 -4.51 -20.73
CA PRO A 164 -14.83 -5.88 -20.98
C PRO A 164 -14.41 -6.00 -22.44
N GLN A 165 -13.17 -6.38 -22.68
CA GLN A 165 -12.73 -6.72 -24.04
C GLN A 165 -13.59 -7.88 -24.54
N PRO A 166 -14.15 -7.80 -25.76
CA PRO A 166 -14.85 -8.93 -26.32
C PRO A 166 -13.86 -10.10 -26.45
N THR A 167 -14.12 -11.17 -25.73
CA THR A 167 -13.38 -12.44 -25.86
C THR A 167 -13.65 -13.01 -27.23
N SER A 168 -12.76 -12.76 -28.19
CA SER A 168 -12.73 -13.45 -29.47
C SER A 168 -12.15 -14.83 -29.23
N SER A 169 -13.00 -15.78 -28.85
CA SER A 169 -12.66 -17.19 -28.95
C SER A 169 -12.83 -17.60 -30.39
N PRO A 170 -11.82 -18.12 -31.09
CA PRO A 170 -12.02 -18.72 -32.38
C PRO A 170 -12.76 -20.05 -32.19
N VAL A 171 -13.97 -20.11 -32.75
CA VAL A 171 -14.70 -21.39 -32.89
C VAL A 171 -13.90 -22.27 -33.83
N SER A 172 -13.23 -23.27 -33.30
CA SER A 172 -12.60 -24.35 -34.07
C SER A 172 -13.68 -25.30 -34.52
N THR A 173 -14.18 -25.14 -35.75
CA THR A 173 -14.95 -26.15 -36.45
C THR A 173 -13.99 -27.22 -36.96
N LYS A 174 -13.98 -28.38 -36.30
CA LYS A 174 -13.40 -29.60 -36.87
C LYS A 174 -14.35 -30.12 -37.97
N PRO A 175 -13.84 -30.45 -39.15
CA PRO A 175 -14.68 -31.14 -40.16
C PRO A 175 -14.95 -32.58 -39.71
N ALA A 176 -16.22 -32.97 -39.88
CA ALA A 176 -16.62 -34.37 -39.71
C ALA A 176 -15.97 -35.20 -40.81
N THR A 177 -15.27 -36.25 -40.40
CA THR A 177 -14.78 -37.30 -41.32
C THR A 177 -15.87 -38.33 -41.43
N ASP A 178 -16.49 -38.42 -42.64
CA ASP A 178 -17.33 -39.55 -43.04
C ASP A 178 -16.47 -40.81 -43.10
N ILE A 179 -16.95 -41.84 -42.44
CA ILE A 179 -16.40 -43.21 -42.56
C ILE A 179 -17.48 -44.02 -43.32
N ASN A 180 -17.08 -44.47 -44.49
CA ASN A 180 -17.73 -45.54 -45.25
C ASN A 180 -17.10 -46.85 -44.84
#